data_e64cb31e7fa2a8dd3c01ed90d980b837
#
_entry.id   e64cb31e7fa2a8dd3c01ed90d980b837
#
_cell.length_a   1.000
_cell.length_b   1.000
_cell.length_c   1.000
_cell.angle_alpha   90.00
_cell.angle_beta   90.00
_cell.angle_gamma   90.00
#
_symmetry.space_group_name_H-M   'P 1'
#
loop_
_entity.id
_entity.type
_entity.pdbx_description
1 polymer ?
#
loop_
_entity_poly.entity_id
_entity_poly.type
_entity_poly.pdbx_seq_one_letter_code
_entity_poly.pdbx_strand_id
1 'polypeptide(L)'
;MNYLNAEDSAKWLAENKILLHPTEGVWGIGCNAKSCMAIDRIFDLKKRDKSKKFILLSPSIDSVKEFCLVLKEDIKILENKWPGPTTFLLERSSDKYKELSYLGRHAVRVSAHKPLIELLDFFGSEMVSTSANISGENEIKNKDDIVNFFNYEDVAIFDKSLGDLKKPTKIFDLKLKKLSLIHISEPTRRYF
;
A
#
# COMPACT_ATOMS: atom_id res chain seq x y z
N MET A 1 -14.31 15.72 -6.96
CA MET A 1 -13.92 14.34 -6.58
C MET A 1 -14.80 13.32 -7.28
N ASN A 2 -14.22 12.33 -7.95
CA ASN A 2 -14.95 11.22 -8.58
C ASN A 2 -15.08 10.05 -7.59
N TYR A 3 -16.30 9.52 -7.46
CA TYR A 3 -16.62 8.35 -6.64
C TYR A 3 -16.73 7.14 -7.56
N LEU A 4 -15.85 6.15 -7.40
CA LEU A 4 -15.68 5.06 -8.34
C LEU A 4 -16.03 3.71 -7.69
N ASN A 5 -16.58 2.78 -8.49
CA ASN A 5 -16.67 1.37 -8.15
C ASN A 5 -15.31 0.66 -8.40
N ALA A 6 -15.22 -0.65 -8.19
CA ALA A 6 -13.96 -1.40 -8.32
C ALA A 6 -13.40 -1.38 -9.76
N GLU A 7 -14.24 -1.63 -10.75
CA GLU A 7 -13.83 -1.67 -12.16
C GLU A 7 -13.36 -0.29 -12.65
N ASP A 8 -14.10 0.78 -12.34
CA ASP A 8 -13.73 2.14 -12.74
C ASP A 8 -12.50 2.63 -11.96
N SER A 9 -12.32 2.21 -10.70
CA SER A 9 -11.10 2.45 -9.94
C SER A 9 -9.87 1.77 -10.56
N ALA A 10 -10.03 0.55 -11.07
CA ALA A 10 -8.96 -0.15 -11.78
C ALA A 10 -8.56 0.56 -13.08
N LYS A 11 -9.54 1.03 -13.87
CA LYS A 11 -9.29 1.87 -15.06
C LYS A 11 -8.58 3.16 -14.70
N TRP A 12 -9.01 3.83 -13.62
CA TRP A 12 -8.39 5.05 -13.09
C TRP A 12 -6.91 4.86 -12.72
N LEU A 13 -6.60 3.74 -12.05
CA LEU A 13 -5.22 3.36 -11.73
C LEU A 13 -4.40 3.04 -13.00
N ALA A 14 -5.00 2.41 -14.00
CA ALA A 14 -4.35 2.10 -15.28
C ALA A 14 -3.99 3.38 -16.07
N GLU A 15 -4.74 4.47 -15.88
CA GLU A 15 -4.44 5.81 -16.42
C GLU A 15 -3.36 6.55 -15.61
N ASN A 16 -2.70 5.88 -14.66
CA ASN A 16 -1.67 6.44 -13.78
C ASN A 16 -2.13 7.61 -12.92
N LYS A 17 -3.39 7.60 -12.52
CA LYS A 17 -4.00 8.58 -11.61
C LYS A 17 -3.98 8.08 -10.16
N ILE A 18 -4.30 8.97 -9.23
CA ILE A 18 -4.25 8.71 -7.80
C ILE A 18 -5.62 8.24 -7.29
N LEU A 19 -5.61 7.22 -6.43
CA LEU A 19 -6.82 6.67 -5.85
C LEU A 19 -6.77 6.71 -4.32
N LEU A 20 -7.78 7.32 -3.71
CA LEU A 20 -8.10 7.12 -2.30
C LEU A 20 -8.87 5.81 -2.18
N HIS A 21 -8.46 4.94 -1.28
CA HIS A 21 -9.06 3.63 -1.14
C HIS A 21 -9.20 3.21 0.32
N PRO A 22 -10.27 2.46 0.67
CA PRO A 22 -10.39 1.90 2.01
C PRO A 22 -9.40 0.75 2.19
N THR A 23 -8.97 0.54 3.43
CA THR A 23 -8.22 -0.66 3.83
C THR A 23 -8.90 -1.32 5.03
N GLU A 24 -8.23 -2.28 5.65
CA GLU A 24 -8.74 -2.96 6.83
C GLU A 24 -9.07 -2.02 8.00
N GLY A 25 -8.46 -0.83 8.09
CA GLY A 25 -8.68 0.06 9.25
C GLY A 25 -8.45 1.56 9.02
N VAL A 26 -7.79 1.94 7.93
CA VAL A 26 -7.49 3.34 7.61
C VAL A 26 -7.70 3.61 6.12
N TRP A 27 -7.93 4.87 5.77
CA TRP A 27 -7.92 5.27 4.37
C TRP A 27 -6.50 5.27 3.83
N GLY A 28 -6.33 4.70 2.65
CA GLY A 28 -5.11 4.72 1.89
C GLY A 28 -5.16 5.69 0.72
N ILE A 29 -3.99 6.14 0.29
CA ILE A 29 -3.77 6.80 -0.99
C ILE A 29 -2.75 5.99 -1.77
N GLY A 30 -3.06 5.72 -3.03
CA GLY A 30 -2.24 4.84 -3.85
C GLY A 30 -2.33 5.14 -5.34
N CYS A 31 -1.49 4.46 -6.11
CA CYS A 31 -1.45 4.53 -7.56
C CYS A 31 -0.84 3.26 -8.14
N ASN A 32 -0.81 3.15 -9.47
CA ASN A 32 -0.11 2.09 -10.18
C ASN A 32 1.36 2.03 -9.79
N ALA A 33 1.83 0.89 -9.29
CA ALA A 33 3.21 0.69 -8.86
C ALA A 33 4.26 0.80 -9.99
N LYS A 34 3.82 0.75 -11.26
CA LYS A 34 4.69 0.93 -12.44
C LYS A 34 4.88 2.40 -12.85
N SER A 35 4.08 3.32 -12.30
CA SER A 35 4.10 4.73 -12.70
C SER A 35 4.95 5.58 -11.76
N CYS A 36 6.20 5.85 -12.13
CA CYS A 36 7.07 6.75 -11.36
C CYS A 36 6.43 8.14 -11.20
N MET A 37 5.76 8.66 -12.23
CA MET A 37 5.09 9.95 -12.21
C MET A 37 3.95 9.99 -11.17
N ALA A 38 3.12 8.96 -11.12
CA ALA A 38 2.04 8.88 -10.12
C ALA A 38 2.59 8.69 -8.69
N ILE A 39 3.70 7.95 -8.54
CA ILE A 39 4.39 7.79 -7.26
C ILE A 39 4.95 9.14 -6.77
N ASP A 40 5.62 9.90 -7.65
CA ASP A 40 6.10 11.26 -7.32
C ASP A 40 4.94 12.18 -6.93
N ARG A 41 3.81 12.07 -7.63
CA ARG A 41 2.60 12.82 -7.28
C ARG A 41 2.09 12.53 -5.87
N ILE A 42 2.16 11.27 -5.40
CA ILE A 42 1.80 10.93 -3.99
C ILE A 42 2.80 11.57 -3.01
N PHE A 43 4.09 11.62 -3.32
CA PHE A 43 5.06 12.34 -2.47
C PHE A 43 4.68 13.81 -2.31
N ASP A 44 4.31 14.48 -3.40
CA ASP A 44 3.91 15.89 -3.39
C ASP A 44 2.62 16.12 -2.60
N LEU A 45 1.57 15.33 -2.88
CA LEU A 45 0.28 15.42 -2.19
C LEU A 45 0.40 15.24 -0.68
N LYS A 46 1.30 14.36 -0.24
CA LYS A 46 1.51 14.06 1.17
C LYS A 46 2.60 14.90 1.82
N LYS A 47 3.30 15.76 1.08
CA LYS A 47 4.55 16.43 1.54
C LYS A 47 5.52 15.42 2.18
N ARG A 48 5.66 14.27 1.50
CA ARG A 48 6.37 13.11 2.03
C ARG A 48 7.83 13.13 1.61
N ASP A 49 8.72 12.84 2.56
CA ASP A 49 10.14 12.65 2.27
C ASP A 49 10.34 11.44 1.33
N LYS A 50 11.10 11.63 0.24
CA LYS A 50 11.36 10.59 -0.78
C LYS A 50 12.18 9.40 -0.25
N SER A 51 12.82 9.52 0.91
CA SER A 51 13.47 8.38 1.59
C SER A 51 12.47 7.37 2.16
N LYS A 52 11.24 7.80 2.46
CA LYS A 52 10.17 6.92 2.97
C LYS A 52 9.61 6.06 1.82
N LYS A 53 9.52 4.76 2.05
CA LYS A 53 9.01 3.80 1.05
C LYS A 53 7.52 3.53 1.23
N PHE A 54 6.93 2.89 0.22
CA PHE A 54 5.52 2.54 0.17
C PHE A 54 5.32 1.06 0.47
N ILE A 55 4.10 0.69 0.80
CA ILE A 55 3.65 -0.69 0.78
C ILE A 55 3.17 -1.01 -0.63
N LEU A 56 3.58 -2.16 -1.16
CA LEU A 56 3.01 -2.75 -2.36
C LEU A 56 1.81 -3.62 -1.97
N LEU A 57 0.62 -3.24 -2.40
CA LEU A 57 -0.56 -4.10 -2.33
C LEU A 57 -0.55 -4.99 -3.57
N SER A 58 -0.52 -6.30 -3.34
CA SER A 58 -0.49 -7.31 -4.40
C SER A 58 -1.78 -8.13 -4.39
N PRO A 59 -2.30 -8.55 -5.56
CA PRO A 59 -3.52 -9.36 -5.63
C PRO A 59 -3.36 -10.74 -4.99
N SER A 60 -2.16 -11.34 -5.08
CA SER A 60 -1.93 -12.71 -4.59
C SER A 60 -0.48 -12.99 -4.20
N ILE A 61 -0.25 -14.10 -3.50
CA ILE A 61 1.11 -14.61 -3.21
C ILE A 61 1.84 -14.95 -4.53
N ASP A 62 1.15 -15.45 -5.53
CA ASP A 62 1.77 -15.81 -6.81
C ASP A 62 2.28 -14.56 -7.54
N SER A 63 1.52 -13.47 -7.54
CA SER A 63 2.00 -12.18 -8.06
C SER A 63 3.25 -11.68 -7.30
N VAL A 64 3.30 -11.87 -5.99
CA VAL A 64 4.47 -11.49 -5.16
C VAL A 64 5.73 -12.26 -5.58
N LYS A 65 5.62 -13.55 -5.93
CA LYS A 65 6.75 -14.38 -6.37
C LYS A 65 7.42 -13.87 -7.67
N GLU A 66 6.73 -13.04 -8.46
CA GLU A 66 7.30 -12.47 -9.68
C GLU A 66 8.42 -11.45 -9.40
N PHE A 67 8.42 -10.83 -8.21
CA PHE A 67 9.37 -9.76 -7.87
C PHE A 67 10.03 -9.89 -6.50
N CYS A 68 9.57 -10.84 -5.67
CA CYS A 68 10.16 -11.14 -4.37
C CYS A 68 10.63 -12.58 -4.28
N LEU A 69 11.73 -12.79 -3.56
CA LEU A 69 12.21 -14.12 -3.20
C LEU A 69 11.30 -14.72 -2.13
N VAL A 70 10.60 -15.79 -2.48
CA VAL A 70 9.75 -16.57 -1.56
C VAL A 70 10.21 -18.01 -1.60
N LEU A 71 10.85 -18.47 -0.52
CA LEU A 71 11.31 -19.84 -0.39
C LEU A 71 10.15 -20.79 -0.03
N LYS A 72 10.31 -22.09 -0.29
CA LYS A 72 9.26 -23.09 -0.01
C LYS A 72 8.85 -23.10 1.47
N GLU A 73 9.80 -22.94 2.37
CA GLU A 73 9.57 -22.86 3.82
C GLU A 73 8.82 -21.60 4.25
N ASP A 74 8.89 -20.51 3.46
CA ASP A 74 8.24 -19.25 3.76
C ASP A 74 6.75 -19.28 3.40
N ILE A 75 6.35 -20.12 2.45
CA ILE A 75 4.97 -20.18 1.93
C ILE A 75 3.97 -20.36 3.06
N LYS A 76 4.20 -21.31 3.96
CA LYS A 76 3.33 -21.56 5.12
C LYS A 76 3.20 -20.35 6.05
N ILE A 77 4.27 -19.56 6.20
CA ILE A 77 4.27 -18.35 7.03
C ILE A 77 3.40 -17.29 6.36
N LEU A 78 3.55 -17.12 5.05
CA LEU A 78 2.76 -16.17 4.26
C LEU A 78 1.27 -16.56 4.26
N GLU A 79 0.94 -17.81 3.92
CA GLU A 79 -0.43 -18.33 3.87
C GLU A 79 -1.18 -18.24 5.21
N ASN A 80 -0.47 -18.34 6.33
CA ASN A 80 -1.03 -18.15 7.66
C ASN A 80 -1.38 -16.67 7.99
N LYS A 81 -0.89 -15.70 7.20
CA LYS A 81 -1.05 -14.27 7.44
C LYS A 81 -1.70 -13.53 6.27
N TRP A 82 -1.66 -14.10 5.09
CA TRP A 82 -2.23 -13.57 3.87
C TRP A 82 -3.29 -14.52 3.28
N PRO A 83 -4.39 -13.96 2.75
CA PRO A 83 -4.77 -12.54 2.82
C PRO A 83 -4.98 -12.03 4.25
N GLY A 84 -4.46 -10.82 4.56
CA GLY A 84 -4.58 -10.28 5.91
C GLY A 84 -3.86 -8.95 6.15
N PRO A 85 -3.96 -8.44 7.38
CA PRO A 85 -3.45 -7.10 7.72
C PRO A 85 -1.94 -7.11 8.05
N THR A 86 -1.18 -8.10 7.59
CA THR A 86 0.26 -8.18 7.83
C THR A 86 1.02 -7.73 6.58
N THR A 87 1.92 -6.77 6.74
CA THR A 87 2.90 -6.39 5.72
C THR A 87 4.18 -7.17 5.96
N PHE A 88 4.71 -7.83 4.94
CA PHE A 88 6.00 -8.50 5.01
C PHE A 88 7.08 -7.69 4.31
N LEU A 89 8.29 -7.65 4.91
CA LEU A 89 9.50 -7.24 4.23
C LEU A 89 10.11 -8.48 3.56
N LEU A 90 10.13 -8.48 2.22
CA LEU A 90 10.60 -9.58 1.39
C LEU A 90 11.81 -9.15 0.57
N GLU A 91 12.79 -10.02 0.39
CA GLU A 91 13.92 -9.76 -0.49
C GLU A 91 13.48 -9.68 -1.94
N ARG A 92 14.04 -8.74 -2.68
CA ARG A 92 13.80 -8.57 -4.11
C ARG A 92 14.45 -9.73 -4.90
N SER A 93 13.73 -10.29 -5.86
CA SER A 93 14.23 -11.34 -6.77
C SER A 93 14.43 -10.86 -8.21
N SER A 94 13.91 -9.66 -8.55
CA SER A 94 13.99 -9.09 -9.90
C SER A 94 14.09 -7.57 -9.84
N ASP A 95 14.24 -6.93 -11.02
CA ASP A 95 14.22 -5.46 -11.12
C ASP A 95 12.79 -4.86 -11.17
N LYS A 96 11.76 -5.68 -11.15
CA LYS A 96 10.38 -5.20 -11.04
C LYS A 96 10.22 -4.40 -9.75
N TYR A 97 9.79 -3.16 -9.84
CA TYR A 97 9.61 -2.22 -8.71
C TYR A 97 10.88 -1.89 -7.91
N LYS A 98 12.07 -2.00 -8.49
CA LYS A 98 13.35 -1.76 -7.76
C LYS A 98 13.42 -0.40 -7.07
N GLU A 99 12.82 0.65 -7.66
CA GLU A 99 12.79 2.02 -7.12
C GLU A 99 11.95 2.11 -5.83
N LEU A 100 11.04 1.18 -5.62
CA LEU A 100 10.21 1.07 -4.43
C LEU A 100 10.86 0.22 -3.33
N SER A 101 11.99 -0.40 -3.62
CA SER A 101 12.70 -1.23 -2.64
C SER A 101 13.51 -0.38 -1.65
N TYR A 102 13.69 -0.89 -0.44
CA TYR A 102 14.58 -0.36 0.57
C TYR A 102 15.58 -1.42 1.00
N LEU A 103 16.87 -1.15 0.83
CA LEU A 103 17.94 -2.12 1.10
C LEU A 103 17.70 -3.48 0.42
N GLY A 104 17.26 -3.46 -0.84
CA GLY A 104 16.97 -4.68 -1.60
C GLY A 104 15.71 -5.43 -1.19
N ARG A 105 14.81 -4.82 -0.42
CA ARG A 105 13.57 -5.43 0.06
C ARG A 105 12.35 -4.59 -0.29
N HIS A 106 11.22 -5.27 -0.51
CA HIS A 106 9.90 -4.67 -0.67
C HIS A 106 9.06 -4.88 0.58
N ALA A 107 8.26 -3.87 0.94
CA ALA A 107 7.19 -4.01 1.90
C ALA A 107 5.92 -4.41 1.14
N VAL A 108 5.46 -5.64 1.30
CA VAL A 108 4.34 -6.19 0.51
C VAL A 108 3.21 -6.63 1.42
N ARG A 109 1.97 -6.48 0.94
CA ARG A 109 0.77 -7.01 1.60
C ARG A 109 -0.22 -7.56 0.58
N VAL A 110 -0.76 -8.73 0.87
CA VAL A 110 -1.97 -9.28 0.25
C VAL A 110 -3.12 -9.06 1.23
N SER A 111 -4.00 -8.13 0.92
CA SER A 111 -5.07 -7.67 1.81
C SER A 111 -6.20 -8.69 1.92
N ALA A 112 -6.85 -8.77 3.10
CA ALA A 112 -8.11 -9.51 3.29
C ALA A 112 -9.35 -8.60 3.14
N HIS A 113 -9.19 -7.30 2.93
CA HIS A 113 -10.30 -6.37 2.78
C HIS A 113 -10.99 -6.61 1.43
N LYS A 114 -12.22 -7.13 1.47
CA LYS A 114 -12.96 -7.53 0.26
C LYS A 114 -12.98 -6.48 -0.85
N PRO A 115 -13.24 -5.17 -0.57
CA PRO A 115 -13.16 -4.15 -1.61
C PRO A 115 -11.79 -4.04 -2.27
N LEU A 116 -10.69 -4.16 -1.51
CA LEU A 116 -9.34 -4.13 -2.09
C LEU A 116 -9.03 -5.36 -2.93
N ILE A 117 -9.52 -6.53 -2.54
CA ILE A 117 -9.39 -7.76 -3.35
C ILE A 117 -10.08 -7.54 -4.69
N GLU A 118 -11.34 -7.10 -4.67
CA GLU A 118 -12.12 -6.82 -5.88
C GLU A 118 -11.41 -5.81 -6.79
N LEU A 119 -10.91 -4.70 -6.23
CA LEU A 119 -10.16 -3.70 -6.98
C LEU A 119 -8.90 -4.28 -7.64
N LEU A 120 -8.09 -5.03 -6.88
CA LEU A 120 -6.83 -5.58 -7.36
C LEU A 120 -7.05 -6.70 -8.39
N ASP A 121 -8.14 -7.47 -8.29
CA ASP A 121 -8.55 -8.45 -9.29
C ASP A 121 -8.89 -7.78 -10.63
N PHE A 122 -9.64 -6.67 -10.63
CA PHE A 122 -9.89 -5.87 -11.83
C PHE A 122 -8.62 -5.19 -12.37
N PHE A 123 -7.76 -4.70 -11.47
CA PHE A 123 -6.54 -3.98 -11.87
C PHE A 123 -5.46 -4.91 -12.42
N GLY A 124 -5.38 -6.14 -11.94
CA GLY A 124 -4.45 -7.18 -12.41
C GLY A 124 -2.97 -6.86 -12.21
N SER A 125 -2.66 -5.94 -11.29
CA SER A 125 -1.27 -5.53 -11.01
C SER A 125 -1.13 -5.02 -9.58
N GLU A 126 0.10 -4.78 -9.15
CA GLU A 126 0.39 -4.17 -7.85
C GLU A 126 0.10 -2.66 -7.87
N MET A 127 -0.38 -2.16 -6.73
CA MET A 127 -0.47 -0.74 -6.48
C MET A 127 0.39 -0.35 -5.26
N VAL A 128 1.00 0.82 -5.29
CA VAL A 128 1.58 1.41 -4.09
C VAL A 128 0.47 1.92 -3.19
N SER A 129 0.68 1.86 -1.89
CA SER A 129 -0.25 2.37 -0.89
C SER A 129 0.48 2.95 0.31
N THR A 130 -0.09 4.00 0.86
CA THR A 130 0.29 4.59 2.15
C THR A 130 -0.98 5.17 2.81
N SER A 131 -0.93 5.45 4.12
CA SER A 131 -2.06 6.11 4.80
C SER A 131 -2.41 7.46 4.15
N ALA A 132 -3.69 7.79 4.04
CA ALA A 132 -4.17 9.04 3.43
C ALA A 132 -4.16 10.18 4.44
N ASN A 133 -2.97 10.72 4.74
CA ASN A 133 -2.73 11.88 5.61
C ASN A 133 -1.47 12.62 5.16
N ILE A 134 -1.25 13.84 5.62
CA ILE A 134 0.05 14.51 5.49
C ILE A 134 1.09 13.72 6.32
N SER A 135 2.30 13.65 5.80
CA SER A 135 3.37 12.91 6.47
C SER A 135 3.68 13.50 7.86
N GLY A 136 3.49 12.69 8.90
CA GLY A 136 3.69 13.11 10.30
C GLY A 136 2.42 13.62 11.00
N GLU A 137 1.31 13.75 10.30
CA GLU A 137 0.01 14.10 10.89
C GLU A 137 -0.82 12.84 11.21
N ASN A 138 -1.87 13.03 12.00
CA ASN A 138 -2.80 11.97 12.35
C ASN A 138 -3.55 11.44 11.11
N GLU A 139 -3.93 10.16 11.15
CA GLU A 139 -4.75 9.54 10.12
C GLU A 139 -6.14 10.19 10.06
N ILE A 140 -6.58 10.51 8.85
CA ILE A 140 -7.94 10.99 8.60
C ILE A 140 -8.86 9.77 8.54
N LYS A 141 -9.84 9.70 9.44
CA LYS A 141 -10.77 8.57 9.54
C LYS A 141 -12.09 8.80 8.82
N ASN A 142 -12.52 10.04 8.75
CA ASN A 142 -13.77 10.42 8.11
C ASN A 142 -13.57 10.50 6.59
N LYS A 143 -14.49 9.90 5.82
CA LYS A 143 -14.46 9.90 4.36
C LYS A 143 -14.59 11.30 3.77
N ASP A 144 -15.48 12.12 4.32
CA ASP A 144 -15.73 13.48 3.81
C ASP A 144 -14.49 14.37 4.03
N ASP A 145 -13.81 14.21 5.17
CA ASP A 145 -12.58 14.95 5.46
C ASP A 145 -11.46 14.57 4.48
N ILE A 146 -11.32 13.28 4.16
CA ILE A 146 -10.35 12.80 3.16
C ILE A 146 -10.65 13.35 1.77
N VAL A 147 -11.91 13.30 1.36
CA VAL A 147 -12.37 13.83 0.07
C VAL A 147 -12.10 15.32 -0.04
N ASN A 148 -12.40 16.08 1.01
CA ASN A 148 -12.15 17.51 1.04
C ASN A 148 -10.66 17.84 1.02
N PHE A 149 -9.86 17.05 1.73
CA PHE A 149 -8.42 17.25 1.84
C PHE A 149 -7.67 16.96 0.52
N PHE A 150 -8.05 15.88 -0.19
CA PHE A 150 -7.39 15.44 -1.43
C PHE A 150 -8.24 15.77 -2.68
N ASN A 151 -8.98 16.86 -2.69
CA ASN A 151 -9.84 17.25 -3.82
C ASN A 151 -9.05 17.84 -4.98
N TYR A 152 -8.41 16.98 -5.76
CA TYR A 152 -7.67 17.32 -6.98
C TYR A 152 -8.27 16.58 -8.18
N GLU A 153 -8.08 17.11 -9.40
CA GLU A 153 -8.63 16.53 -10.64
C GLU A 153 -8.08 15.12 -10.94
N ASP A 154 -6.82 14.88 -10.57
CA ASP A 154 -6.10 13.61 -10.75
C ASP A 154 -6.32 12.62 -9.60
N VAL A 155 -7.20 12.94 -8.64
CA VAL A 155 -7.53 12.09 -7.48
C VAL A 155 -8.99 11.68 -7.54
N ALA A 156 -9.24 10.38 -7.35
CA ALA A 156 -10.59 9.82 -7.18
C ALA A 156 -10.67 9.00 -5.89
N ILE A 157 -11.88 8.67 -5.47
CA ILE A 157 -12.11 7.80 -4.31
C ILE A 157 -12.82 6.51 -4.73
N PHE A 158 -12.27 5.39 -4.33
CA PHE A 158 -12.94 4.09 -4.37
C PHE A 158 -14.03 4.06 -3.29
N ASP A 159 -15.28 4.15 -3.74
CA ASP A 159 -16.45 4.38 -2.87
C ASP A 159 -16.90 3.10 -2.16
N LYS A 160 -16.13 2.69 -1.17
CA LYS A 160 -16.43 1.55 -0.28
C LYS A 160 -16.11 1.91 1.17
N SER A 161 -16.58 1.10 2.09
CA SER A 161 -16.36 1.28 3.52
C SER A 161 -14.98 0.78 3.96
N LEU A 162 -14.43 1.39 5.01
CA LEU A 162 -13.29 0.85 5.74
C LEU A 162 -13.64 -0.51 6.37
N GLY A 163 -12.61 -1.33 6.61
CA GLY A 163 -12.73 -2.49 7.48
C GLY A 163 -12.69 -2.09 8.97
N ASP A 164 -12.90 -3.08 9.83
CA ASP A 164 -13.09 -2.88 11.28
C ASP A 164 -11.78 -2.91 12.09
N LEU A 165 -10.62 -2.95 11.45
CA LEU A 165 -9.34 -3.03 12.15
C LEU A 165 -9.02 -1.72 12.88
N LYS A 166 -8.94 -1.79 14.22
CA LYS A 166 -8.68 -0.62 15.08
C LYS A 166 -7.19 -0.29 15.26
N LYS A 167 -6.29 -1.12 14.75
CA LYS A 167 -4.84 -0.98 14.92
C LYS A 167 -4.13 -0.91 13.58
N PRO A 168 -3.00 -0.19 13.48
CA PRO A 168 -2.15 -0.22 12.30
C PRO A 168 -1.73 -1.64 11.94
N THR A 169 -1.51 -1.88 10.65
CA THR A 169 -1.01 -3.17 10.17
C THR A 169 0.40 -3.42 10.68
N LYS A 170 0.69 -4.67 11.05
CA LYS A 170 2.01 -5.06 11.53
C LYS A 170 2.95 -5.27 10.35
N ILE A 171 4.22 -4.91 10.54
CA ILE A 171 5.29 -5.19 9.59
C ILE A 171 6.12 -6.34 10.15
N PHE A 172 6.27 -7.40 9.37
CA PHE A 172 7.03 -8.59 9.73
C PHE A 172 8.22 -8.75 8.77
N ASP A 173 9.42 -8.84 9.31
CA ASP A 173 10.62 -9.12 8.53
C ASP A 173 10.74 -10.65 8.36
N LEU A 174 10.51 -11.14 7.15
CA LEU A 174 10.49 -12.57 6.88
C LEU A 174 11.87 -13.21 7.07
N LYS A 175 12.94 -12.53 6.65
CA LYS A 175 14.32 -13.02 6.80
C LYS A 175 14.73 -13.15 8.27
N LEU A 176 14.37 -12.17 9.08
CA LEU A 176 14.70 -12.18 10.52
C LEU A 176 13.68 -12.98 11.34
N LYS A 177 12.56 -13.41 10.74
CA LYS A 177 11.43 -14.10 11.38
C LYS A 177 10.90 -13.38 12.63
N LYS A 178 10.86 -12.03 12.59
CA LYS A 178 10.43 -11.16 13.70
C LYS A 178 9.61 -9.96 13.22
N LEU A 179 8.84 -9.38 14.15
CA LEU A 179 8.20 -8.09 13.92
C LEU A 179 9.27 -7.04 13.65
N SER A 180 9.12 -6.32 12.55
CA SER A 180 9.99 -5.21 12.22
C SER A 180 9.57 -3.99 13.05
N LEU A 181 10.54 -3.38 13.73
CA LEU A 181 10.38 -2.07 14.36
C LEU A 181 10.59 -0.92 13.37
N ILE A 182 10.81 -1.24 12.09
CA ILE A 182 10.99 -0.23 11.05
C ILE A 182 9.60 0.34 10.72
N HIS A 183 9.32 1.52 11.24
CA HIS A 183 8.20 2.33 10.79
C HIS A 183 8.51 2.81 9.37
N ILE A 184 7.82 2.27 8.37
CA ILE A 184 7.91 2.74 6.97
C ILE A 184 7.42 4.21 6.87
N SER A 185 6.74 4.70 7.90
CA SER A 185 6.08 6.01 7.93
C SER A 185 6.70 7.06 8.86
N GLU A 186 7.63 6.71 9.81
CA GLU A 186 8.19 7.71 10.73
C GLU A 186 9.72 7.61 10.88
N PRO A 187 10.44 8.76 10.91
CA PRO A 187 11.81 8.78 11.39
C PRO A 187 11.80 8.53 12.90
N THR A 188 12.61 7.58 13.37
CA THR A 188 12.91 7.41 14.79
C THR A 188 13.36 8.75 15.38
N ARG A 189 12.55 9.36 16.24
CA ARG A 189 13.04 10.36 17.18
C ARG A 189 14.06 9.65 18.06
N ARG A 190 15.34 9.89 17.81
CA ARG A 190 16.38 9.65 18.81
C ARG A 190 16.14 10.67 19.95
N TYR A 191 15.70 10.19 21.08
CA TYR A 191 15.85 10.95 22.31
C TYR A 191 17.33 10.90 22.70
N PHE A 192 17.96 12.06 22.71
CA PHE A 192 19.19 12.28 23.45
C PHE A 192 18.84 12.51 24.91
#